data_6e523c66a7f14b75314988add43a17e5
#
_entry.id   6e523c66a7f14b75314988add43a17e5
#
_cell.length_a   1.000
_cell.length_b   1.000
_cell.length_c   1.000
_cell.angle_alpha   90.00
_cell.angle_beta   90.00
_cell.angle_gamma   90.00
#
_symmetry.space_group_name_H-M   'P 1'
#
loop_
_entity.id
_entity.type
_entity.pdbx_description
1 polymer ?
#
loop_
_entity_poly.entity_id
_entity_poly.type
_entity_poly.pdbx_seq_one_letter_code
_entity_poly.pdbx_strand_id
1 'polypeptide(L)'
;ILSILLLLPTISFSQIQYGGAPVDAINIKEINFITIDHSNIINNNLHPMVLKYANEYSVDINVPHLATKIEGANESTYYLGIESPGAMALAFIFDEFNLTENTKLFIYDEEKSMHIGSFNSKNNNPSGTLSTAVVKSDRVVIELTIPNNELSDLKLHMSIVTHDFLDLMNFHGERTSDRTDCNDNVACSSADDWGDQVDAVVMVSGGGGVCSAAIVNNTAFDLEPYIIYAAHCNGGSSTVYFNYQSNTCSGNNPGNYNTMSGTQTLAVGNFNNNDYALIKLNNDIPGSYGAYYAGWSRSTSSPGNNVVGIHHADGDIKKISYDAYGMGSSGNWWDFAYSSGRVIPGSSGSPFFDSNKRIRGMASYIYTDYCSPSPDCYCSQSYYHGYAKFSSAWN
;
A
#
# COMPACT_ATOMS: atom_id res chain seq x y z
N ILE A 1 34.00 5.27 33.56
CA ILE A 1 33.63 5.48 32.17
C ILE A 1 32.29 4.73 31.97
N LEU A 2 31.20 5.52 31.93
CA LEU A 2 29.83 5.00 31.74
C LEU A 2 29.60 4.95 30.23
N SER A 3 29.58 3.76 29.62
CA SER A 3 29.21 3.56 28.23
C SER A 3 27.70 3.75 28.13
N ILE A 4 27.27 4.87 27.56
CA ILE A 4 25.89 5.09 27.15
C ILE A 4 25.69 4.27 25.87
N LEU A 5 24.96 3.17 25.99
CA LEU A 5 24.46 2.42 24.84
C LEU A 5 23.36 3.28 24.20
N LEU A 6 23.67 3.96 23.11
CA LEU A 6 22.66 4.60 22.26
C LEU A 6 21.83 3.46 21.59
N LEU A 7 20.67 3.18 22.15
CA LEU A 7 19.62 2.47 21.42
C LEU A 7 19.13 3.41 20.32
N LEU A 8 19.61 3.20 19.10
CA LEU A 8 18.96 3.77 17.91
C LEU A 8 17.55 3.20 17.84
N PRO A 9 16.52 4.02 17.69
CA PRO A 9 15.18 3.52 17.48
C PRO A 9 15.17 2.72 16.16
N THR A 10 14.96 1.42 16.23
CA THR A 10 14.63 0.61 15.06
C THR A 10 13.28 1.10 14.56
N ILE A 11 13.25 1.70 13.38
CA ILE A 11 12.01 2.09 12.72
C ILE A 11 11.35 0.78 12.29
N SER A 12 10.35 0.32 13.03
CA SER A 12 9.59 -0.86 12.68
C SER A 12 8.42 -0.41 11.81
N PHE A 13 8.46 -0.77 10.54
CA PHE A 13 7.35 -0.65 9.60
C PHE A 13 6.45 -1.88 9.78
N SER A 14 5.21 -1.73 10.18
CA SER A 14 4.44 -2.88 10.65
C SER A 14 3.27 -3.26 9.73
N GLN A 15 3.42 -4.34 8.97
CA GLN A 15 2.30 -5.28 8.81
C GLN A 15 1.86 -5.73 10.20
N ILE A 16 0.60 -6.23 10.41
CA ILE A 16 0.23 -6.74 11.75
C ILE A 16 1.30 -7.73 12.18
N GLN A 17 2.14 -7.30 13.11
CA GLN A 17 3.29 -8.04 13.60
C GLN A 17 3.05 -8.41 15.05
N TYR A 18 3.47 -9.60 15.40
CA TYR A 18 3.28 -10.11 16.77
C TYR A 18 4.57 -10.03 17.59
N GLY A 19 5.48 -9.14 17.20
CA GLY A 19 6.68 -8.80 17.93
C GLY A 19 7.83 -9.79 17.79
N GLY A 20 8.92 -9.55 18.51
CA GLY A 20 10.16 -10.29 18.41
C GLY A 20 11.16 -9.66 17.44
N ALA A 21 12.26 -10.36 17.23
CA ALA A 21 13.28 -10.03 16.25
C ALA A 21 13.78 -11.31 15.59
N PRO A 22 14.36 -11.24 14.37
CA PRO A 22 15.03 -12.37 13.75
C PRO A 22 16.10 -12.96 14.65
N VAL A 23 16.29 -14.28 14.58
CA VAL A 23 17.32 -14.99 15.33
C VAL A 23 18.64 -14.89 14.57
N ASP A 24 19.69 -14.46 15.22
CA ASP A 24 21.03 -14.32 14.62
C ASP A 24 21.83 -15.63 14.74
N ALA A 25 21.30 -16.70 14.18
CA ALA A 25 21.85 -18.06 14.36
C ALA A 25 22.76 -18.55 13.23
N ILE A 26 22.81 -17.84 12.07
CA ILE A 26 23.54 -18.28 10.89
C ILE A 26 24.34 -17.12 10.26
N ASN A 27 25.52 -17.46 9.73
CA ASN A 27 26.25 -16.51 8.89
C ASN A 27 25.52 -16.35 7.55
N ILE A 28 25.31 -15.12 7.09
CA ILE A 28 24.62 -14.80 5.84
C ILE A 28 25.26 -15.55 4.64
N LYS A 29 26.56 -15.80 4.65
CA LYS A 29 27.26 -16.54 3.59
C LYS A 29 26.92 -18.02 3.51
N GLU A 30 26.27 -18.56 4.52
CA GLU A 30 25.83 -19.96 4.59
C GLU A 30 24.36 -20.12 4.14
N ILE A 31 23.65 -18.99 3.93
CA ILE A 31 22.27 -18.98 3.45
C ILE A 31 22.26 -19.28 1.94
N ASN A 32 21.36 -20.15 1.53
CA ASN A 32 21.06 -20.37 0.12
C ASN A 32 20.28 -19.17 -0.44
N PHE A 33 20.87 -18.46 -1.43
CA PHE A 33 20.20 -17.37 -2.13
C PHE A 33 19.70 -17.84 -3.49
N ILE A 34 18.44 -17.56 -3.78
CA ILE A 34 17.81 -17.75 -5.08
C ILE A 34 17.81 -16.41 -5.81
N THR A 35 18.53 -16.34 -6.92
CA THR A 35 18.51 -15.18 -7.81
C THR A 35 17.28 -15.27 -8.71
N ILE A 36 16.51 -14.21 -8.77
CA ILE A 36 15.27 -14.13 -9.55
C ILE A 36 15.59 -14.04 -11.04
N ASP A 37 15.00 -14.94 -11.80
CA ASP A 37 15.08 -14.92 -13.27
C ASP A 37 14.12 -13.85 -13.83
N HIS A 38 14.69 -12.75 -14.30
CA HIS A 38 13.93 -11.62 -14.85
C HIS A 38 13.24 -11.95 -16.20
N SER A 39 13.49 -13.11 -16.80
CA SER A 39 12.73 -13.58 -17.97
C SER A 39 11.31 -14.02 -17.63
N ASN A 40 11.04 -14.36 -16.36
CA ASN A 40 9.73 -14.79 -15.86
C ASN A 40 8.83 -13.60 -15.47
N ILE A 41 8.96 -12.47 -16.14
CA ILE A 41 8.16 -11.27 -15.88
C ILE A 41 6.68 -11.54 -16.14
N ILE A 42 5.84 -11.15 -15.16
CA ILE A 42 4.40 -11.14 -15.29
C ILE A 42 3.98 -9.85 -16.01
N ASN A 43 3.33 -10.00 -17.15
CA ASN A 43 2.81 -8.84 -17.88
C ASN A 43 1.47 -8.40 -17.28
N ASN A 44 1.53 -7.67 -16.18
CA ASN A 44 0.36 -7.02 -15.59
C ASN A 44 -0.04 -5.86 -16.50
N ASN A 45 -1.11 -6.01 -17.27
CA ASN A 45 -1.66 -4.94 -18.10
C ASN A 45 -2.29 -3.86 -17.22
N LEU A 46 -1.45 -3.14 -16.46
CA LEU A 46 -1.91 -2.04 -15.60
C LEU A 46 -2.53 -0.94 -16.47
N HIS A 47 -3.62 -0.39 -15.98
CA HIS A 47 -4.23 0.77 -16.62
C HIS A 47 -3.25 1.95 -16.62
N PRO A 48 -3.17 2.79 -17.68
CA PRO A 48 -2.19 3.89 -17.76
C PRO A 48 -2.27 4.91 -16.62
N MET A 49 -3.39 4.96 -15.90
CA MET A 49 -3.58 5.83 -14.73
C MET A 49 -3.03 5.24 -13.43
N VAL A 50 -2.70 3.95 -13.38
CA VAL A 50 -2.03 3.33 -12.23
C VAL A 50 -0.56 3.66 -12.29
N LEU A 51 -0.01 4.14 -11.19
CA LEU A 51 1.43 4.31 -11.09
C LEU A 51 2.10 2.93 -11.00
N LYS A 52 2.84 2.56 -12.04
CA LYS A 52 3.67 1.35 -12.02
C LYS A 52 4.97 1.65 -11.28
N TYR A 53 5.21 0.96 -10.16
CA TYR A 53 6.43 1.11 -9.37
C TYR A 53 7.33 -0.12 -9.42
N ALA A 54 6.78 -1.29 -9.77
CA ALA A 54 7.50 -2.55 -9.71
C ALA A 54 7.22 -3.44 -10.91
N ASN A 55 8.14 -4.35 -11.18
CA ASN A 55 7.90 -5.54 -11.98
C ASN A 55 7.63 -6.73 -11.06
N GLU A 56 6.73 -7.61 -11.47
CA GLU A 56 6.48 -8.86 -10.79
C GLU A 56 7.04 -10.03 -11.59
N TYR A 57 7.66 -10.97 -10.89
CA TYR A 57 8.26 -12.16 -11.47
C TYR A 57 7.61 -13.39 -10.87
N SER A 58 7.17 -14.32 -11.73
CA SER A 58 6.63 -15.61 -11.31
C SER A 58 7.75 -16.50 -10.79
N VAL A 59 7.53 -17.11 -9.64
CA VAL A 59 8.42 -18.06 -9.00
C VAL A 59 7.63 -19.27 -8.50
N ASP A 60 8.33 -20.37 -8.21
CA ASP A 60 7.79 -21.61 -7.62
C ASP A 60 8.71 -21.98 -6.44
N ILE A 61 8.48 -21.33 -5.29
CA ILE A 61 9.39 -21.42 -4.13
C ILE A 61 8.64 -21.93 -2.90
N ASN A 62 8.85 -23.22 -2.60
CA ASN A 62 8.46 -23.77 -1.31
C ASN A 62 9.57 -23.45 -0.29
N VAL A 63 9.29 -22.50 0.63
CA VAL A 63 10.32 -21.91 1.50
C VAL A 63 11.03 -22.97 2.35
N PRO A 64 10.36 -23.85 3.10
CA PRO A 64 11.06 -24.85 3.95
C PRO A 64 11.95 -25.81 3.16
N HIS A 65 11.55 -26.16 1.91
CA HIS A 65 12.27 -27.15 1.11
C HIS A 65 13.56 -26.63 0.53
N LEU A 66 13.63 -25.33 0.23
CA LEU A 66 14.79 -24.71 -0.43
C LEU A 66 15.71 -23.97 0.55
N ALA A 67 15.26 -23.84 1.80
CA ALA A 67 15.98 -23.10 2.82
C ALA A 67 17.16 -23.90 3.42
N THR A 68 18.17 -23.17 3.88
CA THR A 68 19.19 -23.70 4.79
C THR A 68 18.56 -23.92 6.15
N LYS A 69 18.62 -25.17 6.68
CA LYS A 69 18.03 -25.55 7.98
C LYS A 69 19.09 -25.55 9.07
N ILE A 70 18.76 -24.90 10.19
CA ILE A 70 19.44 -25.08 11.47
C ILE A 70 18.54 -25.91 12.37
N GLU A 71 18.95 -27.12 12.69
CA GLU A 71 18.17 -28.07 13.46
C GLU A 71 18.39 -27.88 14.96
N GLY A 72 17.30 -27.68 15.69
CA GLY A 72 17.28 -27.67 17.14
C GLY A 72 16.53 -28.87 17.72
N ALA A 73 16.63 -29.10 19.03
CA ALA A 73 16.03 -30.26 19.68
C ALA A 73 14.49 -30.27 19.62
N ASN A 74 13.85 -29.09 19.74
CA ASN A 74 12.39 -28.94 19.78
C ASN A 74 11.85 -28.14 18.59
N GLU A 75 12.62 -27.20 18.08
CA GLU A 75 12.29 -26.33 16.95
C GLU A 75 13.46 -26.25 15.99
N SER A 76 13.18 -25.92 14.74
CA SER A 76 14.18 -25.68 13.70
C SER A 76 13.96 -24.30 13.08
N THR A 77 15.06 -23.71 12.63
CA THR A 77 15.01 -22.43 11.89
C THR A 77 15.49 -22.64 10.47
N TYR A 78 14.73 -22.13 9.53
CA TYR A 78 14.95 -22.20 8.10
C TYR A 78 15.28 -20.82 7.55
N TYR A 79 16.35 -20.70 6.78
CA TYR A 79 16.85 -19.46 6.17
C TYR A 79 16.87 -19.58 4.66
N LEU A 80 16.15 -18.72 3.96
CA LEU A 80 16.16 -18.64 2.51
C LEU A 80 16.43 -17.21 2.07
N GLY A 81 17.47 -17.02 1.24
CA GLY A 81 17.77 -15.74 0.62
C GLY A 81 17.04 -15.60 -0.72
N ILE A 82 16.51 -14.41 -0.99
CA ILE A 82 16.00 -14.01 -2.30
C ILE A 82 16.80 -12.81 -2.77
N GLU A 83 17.29 -12.88 -4.00
CA GLU A 83 18.06 -11.83 -4.64
C GLU A 83 17.44 -11.45 -5.99
N SER A 84 17.14 -10.16 -6.18
CA SER A 84 16.69 -9.61 -7.45
C SER A 84 17.55 -8.40 -7.80
N PRO A 85 18.65 -8.58 -8.53
CA PRO A 85 19.66 -7.54 -8.73
C PRO A 85 19.09 -6.26 -9.31
N GLY A 86 19.41 -5.13 -8.66
CA GLY A 86 18.98 -3.79 -9.06
C GLY A 86 17.61 -3.37 -8.53
N ALA A 87 16.95 -4.17 -7.70
CA ALA A 87 15.76 -3.72 -7.01
C ALA A 87 16.09 -2.69 -5.93
N MET A 88 15.25 -1.67 -5.79
CA MET A 88 15.31 -0.72 -4.67
C MET A 88 14.69 -1.33 -3.40
N ALA A 89 13.70 -2.22 -3.59
CA ALA A 89 13.06 -2.97 -2.53
C ALA A 89 12.39 -4.23 -3.11
N LEU A 90 12.14 -5.23 -2.26
CA LEU A 90 11.44 -6.46 -2.61
C LEU A 90 10.18 -6.64 -1.78
N ALA A 91 9.13 -7.17 -2.41
CA ALA A 91 7.96 -7.69 -1.73
C ALA A 91 7.60 -9.07 -2.30
N PHE A 92 6.77 -9.81 -1.57
CA PHE A 92 6.49 -11.22 -1.88
C PHE A 92 4.99 -11.49 -1.83
N ILE A 93 4.51 -12.36 -2.72
CA ILE A 93 3.17 -12.95 -2.64
C ILE A 93 3.32 -14.44 -2.39
N PHE A 94 2.81 -14.86 -1.23
CA PHE A 94 2.63 -16.25 -0.89
C PHE A 94 1.20 -16.65 -1.29
N ASP A 95 1.08 -17.60 -2.19
CA ASP A 95 -0.21 -18.14 -2.67
C ASP A 95 -0.67 -19.36 -1.85
N GLU A 96 0.25 -19.98 -1.10
CA GLU A 96 -0.07 -20.86 0.02
C GLU A 96 0.56 -20.29 1.30
N PHE A 97 -0.28 -19.82 2.19
CA PHE A 97 0.12 -19.23 3.46
C PHE A 97 -0.76 -19.75 4.60
N ASN A 98 -0.20 -20.65 5.38
CA ASN A 98 -0.81 -21.16 6.60
C ASN A 98 0.27 -21.49 7.62
N LEU A 99 0.50 -20.57 8.55
CA LEU A 99 1.46 -20.74 9.64
C LEU A 99 0.81 -21.45 10.83
N THR A 100 1.58 -22.27 11.52
CA THR A 100 1.13 -22.95 12.75
C THR A 100 1.23 -22.01 13.95
N GLU A 101 0.65 -22.40 15.09
CA GLU A 101 0.48 -21.49 16.24
C GLU A 101 1.80 -20.96 16.79
N ASN A 102 2.84 -21.80 16.81
CA ASN A 102 4.14 -21.46 17.37
C ASN A 102 5.18 -21.07 16.31
N THR A 103 4.77 -20.96 15.07
CA THR A 103 5.62 -20.50 13.97
C THR A 103 5.88 -19.01 14.05
N LYS A 104 7.12 -18.60 13.74
CA LYS A 104 7.52 -17.21 13.57
C LYS A 104 8.18 -17.06 12.21
N LEU A 105 7.66 -16.16 11.39
CA LEU A 105 8.21 -15.81 10.09
C LEU A 105 8.65 -14.36 10.11
N PHE A 106 9.92 -14.12 9.78
CA PHE A 106 10.50 -12.79 9.56
C PHE A 106 11.00 -12.66 8.13
N ILE A 107 10.96 -11.46 7.60
CA ILE A 107 11.55 -11.11 6.30
C ILE A 107 12.35 -9.83 6.50
N TYR A 108 13.63 -9.83 6.13
CA TYR A 108 14.54 -8.73 6.43
C TYR A 108 15.64 -8.56 5.38
N ASP A 109 16.20 -7.36 5.30
CA ASP A 109 17.37 -7.07 4.47
C ASP A 109 18.64 -7.76 5.02
N GLU A 110 19.60 -8.03 4.15
CA GLU A 110 20.84 -8.75 4.51
C GLU A 110 21.59 -8.08 5.68
N GLU A 111 21.49 -6.75 5.81
CA GLU A 111 22.11 -5.98 6.88
C GLU A 111 21.29 -5.94 8.17
N LYS A 112 20.09 -6.49 8.17
CA LYS A 112 19.10 -6.46 9.27
C LYS A 112 18.74 -5.03 9.72
N SER A 113 18.84 -4.07 8.81
CA SER A 113 18.49 -2.68 9.08
C SER A 113 16.96 -2.46 9.06
N MET A 114 16.25 -3.33 8.34
CA MET A 114 14.80 -3.35 8.25
C MET A 114 14.29 -4.80 8.31
N HIS A 115 13.23 -5.03 9.05
CA HIS A 115 12.51 -6.31 9.00
C HIS A 115 11.00 -6.11 9.08
N ILE A 116 10.25 -7.06 8.54
CA ILE A 116 8.81 -7.24 8.73
C ILE A 116 8.55 -8.61 9.36
N GLY A 117 7.53 -8.71 10.21
CA GLY A 117 7.23 -9.90 11.03
C GLY A 117 7.40 -9.58 12.53
N SER A 118 7.26 -10.52 13.45
CA SER A 118 6.94 -11.92 13.12
C SER A 118 5.51 -12.02 12.61
N PHE A 119 5.36 -12.77 11.52
CA PHE A 119 4.08 -13.33 11.15
C PHE A 119 3.89 -14.67 11.88
N ASN A 120 2.66 -15.00 12.24
CA ASN A 120 2.29 -16.26 12.88
C ASN A 120 0.87 -16.70 12.42
N SER A 121 0.27 -17.70 13.08
CA SER A 121 -1.06 -18.21 12.73
C SER A 121 -2.17 -17.14 12.72
N LYS A 122 -2.02 -16.02 13.42
CA LYS A 122 -2.98 -14.92 13.40
C LYS A 122 -2.98 -14.11 12.10
N ASN A 123 -1.95 -14.30 11.26
CA ASN A 123 -1.89 -13.73 9.92
C ASN A 123 -2.56 -14.63 8.87
N ASN A 124 -2.90 -15.86 9.23
CA ASN A 124 -3.66 -16.75 8.36
C ASN A 124 -5.03 -16.13 8.07
N ASN A 125 -5.50 -16.34 6.86
CA ASN A 125 -6.78 -15.80 6.41
C ASN A 125 -7.51 -16.82 5.51
N PRO A 126 -8.80 -16.65 5.26
CA PRO A 126 -9.58 -17.60 4.46
C PRO A 126 -9.11 -17.79 3.03
N SER A 127 -8.40 -16.83 2.45
CA SER A 127 -7.84 -16.95 1.09
C SER A 127 -6.59 -17.83 1.05
N GLY A 128 -5.96 -18.07 2.20
CA GLY A 128 -4.69 -18.79 2.29
C GLY A 128 -3.52 -18.09 1.61
N THR A 129 -3.58 -16.79 1.42
CA THR A 129 -2.56 -15.99 0.72
C THR A 129 -2.03 -14.86 1.61
N LEU A 130 -0.79 -14.43 1.36
CA LEU A 130 -0.22 -13.25 1.99
C LEU A 130 0.56 -12.42 0.95
N SER A 131 0.27 -11.13 0.87
CA SER A 131 1.09 -10.13 0.18
C SER A 131 1.88 -9.34 1.21
N THR A 132 3.19 -9.18 1.04
CA THR A 132 4.01 -8.48 2.03
C THR A 132 4.13 -6.99 1.71
N ALA A 133 4.47 -6.19 2.72
CA ALA A 133 5.06 -4.88 2.50
C ALA A 133 6.44 -5.03 1.83
N VAL A 134 6.94 -3.95 1.22
CA VAL A 134 8.28 -3.94 0.65
C VAL A 134 9.35 -3.92 1.75
N VAL A 135 10.44 -4.64 1.51
CA VAL A 135 11.66 -4.61 2.33
C VAL A 135 12.77 -3.96 1.52
N LYS A 136 13.42 -2.95 2.10
CA LYS A 136 14.48 -2.15 1.47
C LYS A 136 15.70 -3.01 1.21
N SER A 137 15.80 -3.65 0.10
CA SER A 137 17.03 -4.28 -0.42
C SER A 137 16.71 -5.01 -1.73
N ASP A 138 17.73 -5.26 -2.54
CA ASP A 138 17.70 -6.23 -3.64
C ASP A 138 18.08 -7.66 -3.16
N ARG A 139 18.48 -7.81 -1.87
CA ARG A 139 18.81 -9.08 -1.21
C ARG A 139 18.10 -9.18 0.14
N VAL A 140 17.19 -10.12 0.25
CA VAL A 140 16.30 -10.28 1.40
C VAL A 140 16.38 -11.70 1.94
N VAL A 141 16.34 -11.87 3.25
CA VAL A 141 16.29 -13.15 3.94
C VAL A 141 14.91 -13.40 4.49
N ILE A 142 14.40 -14.59 4.24
CA ILE A 142 13.19 -15.16 4.85
C ILE A 142 13.64 -16.12 5.93
N GLU A 143 13.29 -15.83 7.18
CA GLU A 143 13.61 -16.63 8.36
C GLU A 143 12.32 -17.22 8.95
N LEU A 144 12.25 -18.52 9.01
CA LEU A 144 11.12 -19.29 9.53
C LEU A 144 11.58 -20.14 10.71
N THR A 145 11.08 -19.84 11.91
CA THR A 145 11.28 -20.71 13.09
C THR A 145 9.99 -21.45 13.40
N ILE A 146 10.06 -22.78 13.51
CA ILE A 146 8.91 -23.65 13.68
C ILE A 146 9.23 -24.85 14.58
N PRO A 147 8.33 -25.27 15.50
CA PRO A 147 8.44 -26.53 16.22
C PRO A 147 8.53 -27.74 15.27
N ASN A 148 9.42 -28.68 15.54
CA ASN A 148 9.68 -29.81 14.65
C ASN A 148 8.43 -30.67 14.40
N ASN A 149 7.51 -30.76 15.37
CA ASN A 149 6.26 -31.49 15.25
C ASN A 149 5.13 -30.76 14.51
N GLU A 150 5.31 -29.47 14.16
CA GLU A 150 4.32 -28.65 13.44
C GLU A 150 4.65 -28.48 11.95
N LEU A 151 5.83 -28.93 11.51
CA LEU A 151 6.30 -28.73 10.14
C LEU A 151 5.38 -29.35 9.08
N SER A 152 4.70 -30.47 9.39
CA SER A 152 3.79 -31.14 8.45
C SER A 152 2.52 -30.31 8.14
N ASP A 153 2.13 -29.41 9.03
CA ASP A 153 0.91 -28.61 8.93
C ASP A 153 1.17 -27.22 8.31
N LEU A 154 2.45 -26.88 8.16
CA LEU A 154 2.89 -25.61 7.55
C LEU A 154 2.61 -25.60 6.04
N LYS A 155 2.09 -24.47 5.56
CA LYS A 155 2.09 -24.12 4.13
C LYS A 155 2.74 -22.77 3.96
N LEU A 156 3.83 -22.73 3.19
CA LEU A 156 4.55 -21.49 2.90
C LEU A 156 5.19 -21.59 1.51
N HIS A 157 4.39 -21.27 0.50
CA HIS A 157 4.78 -21.24 -0.90
C HIS A 157 4.69 -19.84 -1.47
N MET A 158 5.77 -19.38 -2.12
CA MET A 158 5.87 -18.08 -2.75
C MET A 158 5.72 -18.23 -4.25
N SER A 159 4.79 -17.49 -4.85
CA SER A 159 4.51 -17.53 -6.29
C SER A 159 4.97 -16.27 -7.03
N ILE A 160 5.17 -15.15 -6.32
CA ILE A 160 5.57 -13.87 -6.94
C ILE A 160 6.62 -13.17 -6.10
N VAL A 161 7.63 -12.64 -6.79
CA VAL A 161 8.57 -11.66 -6.27
C VAL A 161 8.32 -10.32 -6.97
N THR A 162 8.07 -9.29 -6.19
CA THR A 162 7.87 -7.91 -6.65
C THR A 162 9.18 -7.15 -6.53
N HIS A 163 9.69 -6.65 -7.65
CA HIS A 163 10.95 -5.92 -7.80
C HIS A 163 10.63 -4.43 -7.97
N ASP A 164 10.76 -3.66 -6.92
CA ASP A 164 10.60 -2.20 -6.94
C ASP A 164 11.78 -1.56 -7.68
N PHE A 165 11.50 -0.84 -8.76
CA PHE A 165 12.48 -0.07 -9.53
C PHE A 165 12.34 1.44 -9.34
N LEU A 166 11.33 1.89 -8.61
CA LEU A 166 10.98 3.30 -8.45
C LEU A 166 11.37 3.88 -7.08
N ASP A 167 11.81 3.04 -6.13
CA ASP A 167 11.99 3.41 -4.72
C ASP A 167 10.69 3.97 -4.11
N LEU A 168 9.59 3.18 -4.25
CA LEU A 168 8.24 3.62 -3.88
C LEU A 168 8.18 4.27 -2.49
N MET A 169 8.89 3.71 -1.52
CA MET A 169 8.91 4.19 -0.14
C MET A 169 10.01 5.22 0.13
N ASN A 170 10.73 5.68 -0.91
CA ASN A 170 11.84 6.64 -0.83
C ASN A 170 12.91 6.23 0.20
N PHE A 171 13.20 4.94 0.29
CA PHE A 171 14.21 4.40 1.21
C PHE A 171 15.63 4.89 0.91
N HIS A 172 15.91 5.16 -0.36
CA HIS A 172 17.22 5.59 -0.84
C HIS A 172 17.32 7.11 -1.01
N GLY A 173 16.19 7.83 -0.88
CA GLY A 173 16.14 9.28 -1.03
C GLY A 173 16.36 9.76 -2.47
N GLU A 174 16.25 8.86 -3.45
CA GLU A 174 16.49 9.16 -4.87
C GLU A 174 15.24 9.69 -5.58
N ARG A 175 14.10 9.59 -4.91
CA ARG A 175 12.84 10.06 -5.46
C ARG A 175 12.80 11.57 -5.50
N THR A 176 12.97 12.15 -6.69
CA THR A 176 12.82 13.59 -6.87
C THR A 176 11.35 13.96 -6.87
N SER A 177 10.97 14.86 -5.97
CA SER A 177 9.60 15.32 -5.75
C SER A 177 9.05 16.27 -6.82
N ASP A 178 9.70 16.37 -7.99
CA ASP A 178 9.36 17.35 -9.05
C ASP A 178 7.89 17.26 -9.54
N ARG A 179 7.21 16.15 -9.23
CA ARG A 179 5.80 15.94 -9.63
C ARG A 179 4.79 16.23 -8.54
N THR A 180 5.22 16.33 -7.29
CA THR A 180 4.32 16.47 -6.13
C THR A 180 4.30 17.86 -5.52
N ASP A 181 5.16 18.77 -5.96
CA ASP A 181 5.33 20.13 -5.41
C ASP A 181 4.05 20.99 -5.44
N CYS A 182 3.04 20.58 -6.21
CA CYS A 182 1.76 21.28 -6.27
C CYS A 182 0.76 20.86 -5.21
N ASN A 183 1.08 19.87 -4.39
CA ASN A 183 0.18 19.32 -3.36
C ASN A 183 0.74 19.57 -1.97
N ASP A 184 -0.06 20.12 -1.09
CA ASP A 184 0.30 20.23 0.32
C ASP A 184 0.38 18.84 0.98
N ASN A 185 1.35 18.66 1.89
CA ASN A 185 1.33 17.54 2.81
C ASN A 185 0.12 17.66 3.75
N VAL A 186 -0.48 16.53 4.12
CA VAL A 186 -1.58 16.52 5.10
C VAL A 186 -1.17 17.00 6.51
N ALA A 187 0.11 17.22 6.77
CA ALA A 187 0.63 17.86 7.97
C ALA A 187 0.69 19.40 7.87
N CYS A 188 0.27 20.01 6.75
CA CYS A 188 0.14 21.45 6.61
C CYS A 188 -1.19 21.94 7.21
N SER A 189 -1.23 23.22 7.59
CA SER A 189 -2.43 23.84 8.17
C SER A 189 -3.65 23.81 7.25
N SER A 190 -3.47 23.63 5.95
CA SER A 190 -4.55 23.41 4.98
C SER A 190 -5.37 22.16 5.27
N ALA A 191 -4.84 21.21 6.03
CA ALA A 191 -5.51 19.97 6.41
C ALA A 191 -6.05 19.97 7.86
N ASP A 192 -5.86 21.02 8.65
CA ASP A 192 -6.22 21.04 10.10
C ASP A 192 -7.67 20.63 10.36
N ASP A 193 -8.60 21.03 9.49
CA ASP A 193 -10.02 20.68 9.62
C ASP A 193 -10.36 19.28 9.09
N TRP A 194 -9.41 18.54 8.52
CA TRP A 194 -9.64 17.30 7.77
C TRP A 194 -9.01 16.05 8.39
N GLY A 195 -8.60 16.11 9.66
CA GLY A 195 -7.88 15.02 10.34
C GLY A 195 -8.56 13.65 10.21
N ASP A 196 -9.85 13.55 10.48
CA ASP A 196 -10.64 12.33 10.33
C ASP A 196 -10.59 11.79 8.89
N GLN A 197 -10.69 12.68 7.88
CA GLN A 197 -10.65 12.29 6.47
C GLN A 197 -9.24 11.89 6.04
N VAL A 198 -8.21 12.52 6.61
CA VAL A 198 -6.81 12.12 6.43
C VAL A 198 -6.60 10.68 6.93
N ASP A 199 -7.14 10.34 8.11
CA ASP A 199 -7.02 9.02 8.71
C ASP A 199 -7.87 7.95 8.01
N ALA A 200 -8.81 8.36 7.16
CA ALA A 200 -9.60 7.45 6.33
C ALA A 200 -8.90 7.07 5.02
N VAL A 201 -7.92 7.84 4.54
CA VAL A 201 -7.28 7.59 3.25
C VAL A 201 -6.04 6.72 3.43
N VAL A 202 -5.91 5.72 2.57
CA VAL A 202 -4.83 4.74 2.57
C VAL A 202 -4.22 4.62 1.18
N MET A 203 -2.97 4.16 1.11
CA MET A 203 -2.36 3.73 -0.14
C MET A 203 -2.55 2.22 -0.31
N VAL A 204 -2.77 1.77 -1.52
CA VAL A 204 -2.94 0.36 -1.86
C VAL A 204 -1.96 -0.01 -2.96
N SER A 205 -1.15 -1.05 -2.74
CA SER A 205 -0.26 -1.61 -3.75
C SER A 205 -0.68 -3.03 -4.14
N GLY A 206 -0.53 -3.36 -5.42
CA GLY A 206 -0.79 -4.71 -5.95
C GLY A 206 -0.53 -4.77 -7.45
N GLY A 207 -0.11 -5.93 -7.96
CA GLY A 207 0.19 -6.10 -9.39
C GLY A 207 1.34 -5.24 -9.90
N GLY A 208 2.26 -4.80 -9.04
CA GLY A 208 3.33 -3.88 -9.39
C GLY A 208 2.88 -2.42 -9.55
N GLY A 209 1.62 -2.12 -9.24
CA GLY A 209 1.04 -0.78 -9.27
C GLY A 209 0.68 -0.25 -7.90
N VAL A 210 0.46 1.08 -7.80
CA VAL A 210 0.01 1.74 -6.59
C VAL A 210 -1.12 2.73 -6.88
N CYS A 211 -2.09 2.77 -5.97
CA CYS A 211 -3.27 3.62 -6.00
C CYS A 211 -3.57 4.17 -4.59
N SER A 212 -4.50 5.10 -4.53
CA SER A 212 -5.10 5.60 -3.30
C SER A 212 -6.47 4.97 -3.07
N ALA A 213 -6.91 4.91 -1.82
CA ALA A 213 -8.19 4.33 -1.44
C ALA A 213 -8.75 5.00 -0.18
N ALA A 214 -9.98 4.71 0.18
CA ALA A 214 -10.58 5.18 1.42
C ALA A 214 -11.24 4.04 2.21
N ILE A 215 -11.01 4.02 3.52
CA ILE A 215 -11.76 3.22 4.47
C ILE A 215 -13.15 3.83 4.60
N VAL A 216 -14.20 3.05 4.42
CA VAL A 216 -15.58 3.54 4.43
C VAL A 216 -16.42 2.88 5.52
N ASN A 217 -17.25 3.69 6.15
CA ASN A 217 -18.25 3.19 7.08
C ASN A 217 -19.41 2.53 6.33
N ASN A 218 -20.13 1.67 7.00
CA ASN A 218 -21.36 1.08 6.52
C ASN A 218 -22.55 1.55 7.37
N THR A 219 -23.76 1.14 6.99
CA THR A 219 -25.00 1.53 7.70
C THR A 219 -25.22 0.78 9.02
N ALA A 220 -24.45 -0.27 9.28
CA ALA A 220 -24.49 -1.00 10.56
C ALA A 220 -23.60 -0.36 11.63
N PHE A 221 -22.64 0.46 11.24
CA PHE A 221 -21.63 1.09 12.13
C PHE A 221 -20.87 0.05 12.97
N ASP A 222 -20.53 -1.09 12.36
CA ASP A 222 -19.89 -2.24 12.99
C ASP A 222 -18.37 -2.30 12.82
N LEU A 223 -17.77 -1.24 12.21
CA LEU A 223 -16.34 -1.11 11.94
C LEU A 223 -15.77 -2.21 11.03
N GLU A 224 -16.62 -2.84 10.22
CA GLU A 224 -16.15 -3.74 9.18
C GLU A 224 -15.17 -3.02 8.24
N PRO A 225 -13.98 -3.58 7.96
CA PRO A 225 -12.89 -2.87 7.31
C PRO A 225 -13.06 -2.80 5.78
N TYR A 226 -14.12 -2.14 5.34
CA TYR A 226 -14.37 -1.89 3.92
C TYR A 226 -13.49 -0.77 3.39
N ILE A 227 -12.93 -1.00 2.22
CA ILE A 227 -12.11 -0.03 1.49
C ILE A 227 -12.69 0.13 0.09
N ILE A 228 -12.87 1.38 -0.32
CA ILE A 228 -13.32 1.74 -1.67
C ILE A 228 -12.21 2.45 -2.45
N TYR A 229 -12.08 2.11 -3.73
CA TYR A 229 -11.13 2.74 -4.66
C TYR A 229 -11.59 2.54 -6.11
N ALA A 230 -10.74 2.81 -7.10
CA ALA A 230 -11.08 2.65 -8.50
C ALA A 230 -10.99 1.18 -8.97
N ALA A 231 -11.88 0.75 -9.86
CA ALA A 231 -11.87 -0.60 -10.43
C ALA A 231 -10.58 -0.89 -11.22
N HIS A 232 -10.04 0.11 -11.92
CA HIS A 232 -8.81 -0.04 -12.67
C HIS A 232 -7.55 -0.26 -11.80
N CYS A 233 -7.68 -0.05 -10.47
CA CYS A 233 -6.66 -0.34 -9.48
C CYS A 233 -6.73 -1.77 -8.91
N ASN A 234 -7.79 -2.54 -9.23
CA ASN A 234 -8.02 -3.85 -8.63
C ASN A 234 -7.10 -4.91 -9.24
N GLY A 235 -5.92 -5.08 -8.68
CA GLY A 235 -4.85 -5.97 -9.15
C GLY A 235 -4.75 -7.32 -8.43
N GLY A 236 -5.75 -7.73 -7.65
CA GLY A 236 -5.70 -9.00 -6.88
C GLY A 236 -5.17 -8.83 -5.45
N SER A 237 -4.20 -9.66 -5.05
CA SER A 237 -3.58 -9.54 -3.71
C SER A 237 -2.97 -8.17 -3.50
N SER A 238 -3.41 -7.48 -2.45
CA SER A 238 -3.02 -6.10 -2.19
C SER A 238 -2.47 -5.93 -0.78
N THR A 239 -1.52 -5.00 -0.66
CA THR A 239 -1.05 -4.48 0.62
C THR A 239 -1.59 -3.07 0.80
N VAL A 240 -2.19 -2.80 1.96
CA VAL A 240 -2.77 -1.52 2.33
C VAL A 240 -1.84 -0.82 3.32
N TYR A 241 -1.48 0.43 3.03
CA TYR A 241 -0.60 1.27 3.83
C TYR A 241 -1.40 2.37 4.53
N PHE A 242 -1.38 2.35 5.86
CA PHE A 242 -2.04 3.32 6.73
C PHE A 242 -1.02 4.34 7.20
N ASN A 243 -1.41 5.61 7.32
CA ASN A 243 -0.57 6.68 7.86
C ASN A 243 0.74 6.90 7.09
N TYR A 244 0.79 6.52 5.80
CA TYR A 244 1.93 6.81 4.94
C TYR A 244 1.94 8.31 4.60
N GLN A 245 2.40 9.12 5.55
CA GLN A 245 2.36 10.58 5.51
C GLN A 245 3.52 11.20 6.28
N SER A 246 3.88 12.43 5.95
CA SER A 246 4.89 13.19 6.71
C SER A 246 4.32 13.67 8.04
N ASN A 247 5.18 13.77 9.04
CA ASN A 247 4.87 14.39 10.33
C ASN A 247 4.98 15.92 10.28
N THR A 248 5.48 16.49 9.19
CA THR A 248 5.69 17.94 9.02
C THR A 248 5.24 18.41 7.65
N CYS A 249 4.82 19.67 7.56
CA CYS A 249 4.36 20.27 6.30
C CYS A 249 5.42 20.23 5.18
N SER A 250 6.68 20.45 5.50
CA SER A 250 7.80 20.47 4.56
C SER A 250 8.59 19.15 4.48
N GLY A 251 8.12 18.10 5.15
CA GLY A 251 8.80 16.80 5.17
C GLY A 251 8.57 16.03 3.88
N ASN A 252 9.60 15.31 3.42
CA ASN A 252 9.55 14.47 2.22
C ASN A 252 9.54 12.96 2.57
N ASN A 253 9.70 12.63 3.82
CA ASN A 253 9.72 11.24 4.29
C ASN A 253 8.49 10.93 5.12
N PRO A 254 7.98 9.70 5.04
CA PRO A 254 6.88 9.28 5.91
C PRO A 254 7.37 9.24 7.36
N GLY A 255 6.43 9.49 8.28
CA GLY A 255 6.57 9.10 9.67
C GLY A 255 6.44 7.56 9.81
N ASN A 256 6.06 7.12 11.01
CA ASN A 256 5.69 5.72 11.18
C ASN A 256 4.40 5.43 10.41
N TYR A 257 4.41 4.37 9.61
CA TYR A 257 3.22 3.89 8.92
C TYR A 257 2.98 2.42 9.25
N ASN A 258 1.77 1.96 8.99
CA ASN A 258 1.35 0.59 9.25
C ASN A 258 0.87 -0.06 7.96
N THR A 259 0.93 -1.38 7.86
CA THR A 259 0.44 -2.10 6.69
C THR A 259 -0.45 -3.27 7.09
N MET A 260 -1.38 -3.60 6.22
CA MET A 260 -2.17 -4.83 6.27
C MET A 260 -2.23 -5.45 4.90
N SER A 261 -2.32 -6.76 4.85
CA SER A 261 -2.51 -7.52 3.63
C SER A 261 -3.64 -8.53 3.79
N GLY A 262 -4.03 -9.13 2.67
CA GLY A 262 -5.16 -10.05 2.64
C GLY A 262 -6.47 -9.29 2.50
N THR A 263 -6.87 -9.09 1.24
CA THR A 263 -8.12 -8.42 0.88
C THR A 263 -9.04 -9.38 0.14
N GLN A 264 -10.33 -9.16 0.29
CA GLN A 264 -11.37 -9.81 -0.49
C GLN A 264 -12.09 -8.77 -1.34
N THR A 265 -12.13 -8.96 -2.65
CA THR A 265 -12.96 -8.12 -3.54
C THR A 265 -14.42 -8.51 -3.37
N LEU A 266 -15.25 -7.54 -2.96
CA LEU A 266 -16.68 -7.74 -2.75
C LEU A 266 -17.51 -7.30 -3.95
N ALA A 267 -17.12 -6.20 -4.59
CA ALA A 267 -17.74 -5.67 -5.78
C ALA A 267 -16.75 -4.89 -6.62
N VAL A 268 -16.88 -4.98 -7.92
CA VAL A 268 -16.06 -4.24 -8.86
C VAL A 268 -16.90 -3.74 -10.02
N GLY A 269 -16.78 -2.47 -10.33
CA GLY A 269 -17.41 -1.84 -11.48
C GLY A 269 -16.54 -1.95 -12.73
N ASN A 270 -16.90 -1.17 -13.74
CA ASN A 270 -16.18 -1.11 -15.00
C ASN A 270 -15.60 0.28 -15.20
N PHE A 271 -14.32 0.38 -15.53
CA PHE A 271 -13.61 1.63 -15.76
C PHE A 271 -14.39 2.60 -16.67
N ASN A 272 -14.97 2.09 -17.77
CA ASN A 272 -15.68 2.94 -18.74
C ASN A 272 -17.09 3.38 -18.29
N ASN A 273 -17.58 2.89 -17.15
CA ASN A 273 -18.94 3.17 -16.69
C ASN A 273 -19.00 3.80 -15.29
N ASN A 274 -18.43 3.16 -14.29
CA ASN A 274 -18.57 3.59 -12.89
C ASN A 274 -17.34 3.37 -12.01
N ASP A 275 -16.27 2.84 -12.56
CA ASP A 275 -14.89 2.73 -12.06
C ASP A 275 -14.72 2.70 -10.52
N TYR A 276 -15.33 1.73 -9.87
CA TYR A 276 -15.18 1.53 -8.44
C TYR A 276 -14.84 0.07 -8.14
N ALA A 277 -14.13 -0.17 -7.06
CA ALA A 277 -13.99 -1.45 -6.42
C ALA A 277 -14.22 -1.30 -4.92
N LEU A 278 -14.94 -2.23 -4.34
CA LEU A 278 -15.12 -2.38 -2.91
C LEU A 278 -14.41 -3.67 -2.49
N ILE A 279 -13.44 -3.50 -1.60
CA ILE A 279 -12.75 -4.63 -0.97
C ILE A 279 -12.97 -4.60 0.53
N LYS A 280 -12.73 -5.73 1.17
CA LYS A 280 -12.71 -5.88 2.62
C LYS A 280 -11.38 -6.48 3.04
N LEU A 281 -10.77 -5.94 4.09
CA LEU A 281 -9.63 -6.59 4.73
C LEU A 281 -10.10 -7.88 5.43
N ASN A 282 -9.25 -8.89 5.42
CA ASN A 282 -9.55 -10.18 6.06
C ASN A 282 -9.51 -10.10 7.60
N ASN A 283 -8.84 -9.10 8.14
CA ASN A 283 -8.73 -8.86 9.59
C ASN A 283 -9.19 -7.44 9.92
N ASP A 284 -9.64 -7.24 11.14
CA ASP A 284 -10.00 -5.93 11.68
C ASP A 284 -8.78 -5.00 11.71
N ILE A 285 -9.01 -3.71 11.45
CA ILE A 285 -7.95 -2.71 11.54
C ILE A 285 -7.64 -2.48 13.03
N PRO A 286 -6.37 -2.68 13.47
CA PRO A 286 -6.00 -2.44 14.85
C PRO A 286 -6.30 -1.00 15.27
N GLY A 287 -6.90 -0.80 16.45
CA GLY A 287 -7.20 0.54 16.97
C GLY A 287 -5.98 1.46 17.08
N SER A 288 -4.78 0.87 17.24
CA SER A 288 -3.50 1.61 17.26
C SER A 288 -3.14 2.27 15.93
N TYR A 289 -3.78 1.88 14.82
CA TYR A 289 -3.56 2.50 13.51
C TYR A 289 -4.29 3.85 13.39
N GLY A 290 -5.24 4.16 14.29
CA GLY A 290 -5.99 5.40 14.28
C GLY A 290 -6.89 5.59 13.06
N ALA A 291 -7.24 4.49 12.38
CA ALA A 291 -8.02 4.55 11.15
C ALA A 291 -9.43 5.12 11.38
N TYR A 292 -9.85 6.02 10.49
CA TYR A 292 -11.20 6.56 10.47
C TYR A 292 -12.04 5.93 9.36
N TYR A 293 -13.28 5.60 9.65
CA TYR A 293 -14.23 5.04 8.70
C TYR A 293 -15.10 6.16 8.12
N ALA A 294 -14.75 6.62 6.93
CA ALA A 294 -15.36 7.81 6.32
C ALA A 294 -16.84 7.60 5.99
N GLY A 295 -17.63 8.63 6.26
CA GLY A 295 -18.99 8.74 5.77
C GLY A 295 -19.03 9.03 4.26
N TRP A 296 -20.15 8.70 3.63
CA TRP A 296 -20.36 8.86 2.20
C TRP A 296 -21.75 9.40 1.87
N SER A 297 -21.93 9.87 0.63
CA SER A 297 -23.22 10.35 0.16
C SER A 297 -23.52 9.89 -1.25
N ARG A 298 -24.70 9.30 -1.44
CA ARG A 298 -25.24 8.88 -2.75
C ARG A 298 -26.01 10.00 -3.46
N SER A 299 -25.95 11.22 -2.96
CA SER A 299 -26.63 12.33 -3.63
C SER A 299 -26.08 12.54 -5.04
N THR A 300 -26.97 12.70 -6.00
CA THR A 300 -26.65 13.06 -7.39
C THR A 300 -26.61 14.57 -7.62
N SER A 301 -26.97 15.36 -6.60
CA SER A 301 -26.84 16.82 -6.63
C SER A 301 -25.38 17.23 -6.59
N SER A 302 -25.03 18.36 -7.20
CA SER A 302 -23.67 18.90 -7.18
C SER A 302 -23.13 18.97 -5.75
N PRO A 303 -21.88 18.52 -5.51
CA PRO A 303 -21.23 18.67 -4.20
C PRO A 303 -20.82 20.10 -3.87
N GLY A 304 -20.94 21.03 -4.84
CA GLY A 304 -20.42 22.39 -4.71
C GLY A 304 -18.93 22.48 -5.03
N ASN A 305 -18.33 23.64 -4.78
CA ASN A 305 -16.92 23.85 -5.06
C ASN A 305 -15.99 23.64 -3.85
N ASN A 306 -16.54 23.71 -2.64
CA ASN A 306 -15.77 23.47 -1.41
C ASN A 306 -15.60 21.96 -1.20
N VAL A 307 -14.66 21.38 -1.94
CA VAL A 307 -14.34 19.95 -1.92
C VAL A 307 -12.88 19.75 -1.61
N VAL A 308 -12.55 18.62 -1.00
CA VAL A 308 -11.19 18.24 -0.66
C VAL A 308 -10.90 16.83 -1.17
N GLY A 309 -9.78 16.68 -1.87
CA GLY A 309 -9.20 15.41 -2.25
C GLY A 309 -8.01 15.07 -1.36
N ILE A 310 -7.94 13.85 -0.88
CA ILE A 310 -6.80 13.35 -0.10
C ILE A 310 -6.29 12.10 -0.81
N HIS A 311 -4.99 12.07 -1.13
CA HIS A 311 -4.46 11.07 -2.04
C HIS A 311 -2.95 10.86 -1.90
N HIS A 312 -2.43 9.81 -2.54
CA HIS A 312 -1.02 9.50 -2.70
C HIS A 312 -0.58 9.77 -4.14
N ALA A 313 -0.44 11.06 -4.46
CA ALA A 313 0.04 11.51 -5.76
C ALA A 313 1.42 10.95 -6.05
N ASP A 314 1.62 10.34 -7.23
CA ASP A 314 2.87 9.66 -7.61
C ASP A 314 3.30 8.56 -6.63
N GLY A 315 2.37 8.01 -5.83
CA GLY A 315 2.65 7.06 -4.75
C GLY A 315 3.48 7.65 -3.61
N ASP A 316 3.53 8.98 -3.49
CA ASP A 316 4.24 9.69 -2.43
C ASP A 316 3.44 9.72 -1.12
N ILE A 317 4.05 10.27 -0.08
CA ILE A 317 3.39 10.55 1.19
C ILE A 317 2.05 11.27 0.96
N LYS A 318 1.10 11.04 1.84
CA LYS A 318 -0.28 11.55 1.70
C LYS A 318 -0.34 13.05 1.50
N LYS A 319 -1.10 13.48 0.51
CA LYS A 319 -1.27 14.86 0.08
C LYS A 319 -2.73 15.29 0.14
N ILE A 320 -2.95 16.60 0.14
CA ILE A 320 -4.27 17.22 0.11
C ILE A 320 -4.38 18.20 -1.04
N SER A 321 -5.54 18.19 -1.71
CA SER A 321 -5.93 19.13 -2.77
C SER A 321 -7.30 19.69 -2.44
N TYR A 322 -7.56 20.94 -2.73
CA TYR A 322 -8.81 21.57 -2.31
C TYR A 322 -9.37 22.57 -3.32
N ASP A 323 -10.67 22.85 -3.14
CA ASP A 323 -11.51 23.74 -3.93
C ASP A 323 -11.62 23.35 -5.40
N ALA A 324 -12.80 22.91 -5.80
CA ALA A 324 -13.09 22.61 -7.20
C ALA A 324 -13.24 23.90 -8.01
N TYR A 325 -12.59 23.91 -9.15
CA TYR A 325 -12.84 24.87 -10.22
C TYR A 325 -13.62 24.16 -11.33
N GLY A 326 -14.73 24.76 -11.74
CA GLY A 326 -15.53 24.24 -12.85
C GLY A 326 -16.22 22.92 -12.57
N MET A 327 -16.74 22.72 -11.34
CA MET A 327 -17.46 21.49 -10.97
C MET A 327 -18.56 21.16 -11.98
N GLY A 328 -18.35 20.09 -12.75
CA GLY A 328 -19.25 19.55 -13.74
C GLY A 328 -19.76 18.16 -13.39
N SER A 329 -20.70 17.69 -14.22
CA SER A 329 -21.28 16.36 -14.10
C SER A 329 -21.54 15.81 -15.50
N SER A 330 -20.89 14.68 -15.82
CA SER A 330 -21.05 13.96 -17.08
C SER A 330 -21.35 12.50 -16.82
N GLY A 331 -22.61 12.09 -16.99
CA GLY A 331 -23.04 10.72 -16.71
C GLY A 331 -22.72 10.31 -15.27
N ASN A 332 -21.90 9.27 -15.10
CA ASN A 332 -21.47 8.74 -13.81
C ASN A 332 -20.24 9.45 -13.22
N TRP A 333 -19.85 10.59 -13.77
CA TRP A 333 -18.63 11.29 -13.42
C TRP A 333 -18.90 12.68 -12.84
N TRP A 334 -18.07 13.08 -11.86
CA TRP A 334 -17.83 14.46 -11.50
C TRP A 334 -16.56 14.91 -12.20
N ASP A 335 -16.62 16.03 -12.91
CA ASP A 335 -15.50 16.57 -13.68
C ASP A 335 -15.16 17.96 -13.14
N PHE A 336 -13.92 18.14 -12.66
CA PHE A 336 -13.44 19.42 -12.14
C PHE A 336 -11.92 19.46 -12.06
N ALA A 337 -11.35 20.65 -11.90
CA ALA A 337 -9.95 20.84 -11.51
C ALA A 337 -9.87 21.31 -10.06
N TYR A 338 -8.81 20.99 -9.36
CA TYR A 338 -8.55 21.64 -8.06
C TYR A 338 -7.97 23.03 -8.27
N SER A 339 -8.38 23.99 -7.43
CA SER A 339 -7.77 25.33 -7.36
C SER A 339 -6.38 25.28 -6.73
N SER A 340 -6.17 24.33 -5.83
CA SER A 340 -4.87 24.03 -5.23
C SER A 340 -4.64 22.52 -5.18
N GLY A 341 -3.50 22.10 -5.67
CA GLY A 341 -3.17 20.69 -5.81
C GLY A 341 -3.64 20.08 -7.14
N ARG A 342 -3.28 18.81 -7.37
CA ARG A 342 -3.62 18.07 -8.59
C ARG A 342 -3.63 16.57 -8.35
N VAL A 343 -4.42 15.86 -9.14
CA VAL A 343 -4.44 14.38 -9.22
C VAL A 343 -3.48 13.95 -10.33
N ILE A 344 -2.61 12.99 -10.05
CA ILE A 344 -1.67 12.38 -11.00
C ILE A 344 -1.64 10.86 -10.77
N PRO A 345 -0.95 10.04 -11.59
CA PRO A 345 -0.82 8.61 -11.33
C PRO A 345 -0.45 8.31 -9.87
N GLY A 346 -1.03 7.28 -9.27
CA GLY A 346 -0.98 7.01 -7.82
C GLY A 346 -2.17 7.60 -7.04
N SER A 347 -2.75 8.72 -7.50
CA SER A 347 -3.98 9.26 -6.91
C SER A 347 -5.24 8.48 -7.28
N SER A 348 -5.19 7.60 -8.27
CA SER A 348 -6.31 6.76 -8.71
C SER A 348 -7.00 6.09 -7.52
N GLY A 349 -8.33 6.15 -7.48
CA GLY A 349 -9.14 5.59 -6.40
C GLY A 349 -9.26 6.46 -5.15
N SER A 350 -8.52 7.58 -5.06
CA SER A 350 -8.64 8.50 -3.93
C SER A 350 -10.04 9.11 -3.83
N PRO A 351 -10.54 9.31 -2.61
CA PRO A 351 -11.81 9.99 -2.43
C PRO A 351 -11.68 11.50 -2.65
N PHE A 352 -12.78 12.14 -3.05
CA PHE A 352 -12.99 13.53 -2.70
C PHE A 352 -14.19 13.67 -1.76
N PHE A 353 -14.08 14.62 -0.86
CA PHE A 353 -15.07 14.90 0.19
C PHE A 353 -15.79 16.21 -0.11
N ASP A 354 -17.10 16.26 0.16
CA ASP A 354 -17.89 17.50 0.12
C ASP A 354 -17.69 18.33 1.42
N SER A 355 -18.29 19.51 1.47
CA SER A 355 -18.26 20.40 2.66
C SER A 355 -18.85 19.77 3.93
N ASN A 356 -19.59 18.66 3.82
CA ASN A 356 -20.07 17.87 4.94
C ASN A 356 -19.14 16.71 5.29
N LYS A 357 -17.91 16.70 4.73
CA LYS A 357 -16.87 15.68 4.97
C LYS A 357 -17.27 14.27 4.57
N ARG A 358 -18.13 14.14 3.53
CA ARG A 358 -18.60 12.87 3.00
C ARG A 358 -18.00 12.58 1.63
N ILE A 359 -17.61 11.33 1.40
CA ILE A 359 -17.13 10.87 0.11
C ILE A 359 -18.25 11.03 -0.93
N ARG A 360 -17.92 11.67 -2.07
CA ARG A 360 -18.81 11.90 -3.21
C ARG A 360 -18.35 11.18 -4.48
N GLY A 361 -17.09 10.80 -4.56
CA GLY A 361 -16.53 10.07 -5.70
C GLY A 361 -15.10 9.63 -5.46
N MET A 362 -14.61 8.77 -6.37
CA MET A 362 -13.25 8.24 -6.40
C MET A 362 -12.54 8.67 -7.68
N ALA A 363 -11.28 9.11 -7.57
CA ALA A 363 -10.46 9.54 -8.69
C ALA A 363 -10.29 8.42 -9.73
N SER A 364 -10.58 8.73 -10.98
CA SER A 364 -10.63 7.74 -12.06
C SER A 364 -9.76 8.09 -13.25
N TYR A 365 -9.86 9.29 -13.79
CA TYR A 365 -9.11 9.68 -14.98
C TYR A 365 -8.70 11.16 -14.95
N ILE A 366 -7.74 11.49 -15.80
CA ILE A 366 -7.21 12.84 -15.99
C ILE A 366 -7.32 13.19 -17.48
N TYR A 367 -7.83 14.39 -17.80
CA TYR A 367 -7.71 14.96 -19.12
C TYR A 367 -6.45 15.81 -19.20
N THR A 368 -5.51 15.44 -20.07
CA THR A 368 -4.16 16.03 -20.14
C THR A 368 -3.95 17.00 -21.31
N ASP A 369 -5.00 17.46 -21.99
CA ASP A 369 -4.88 17.99 -23.35
C ASP A 369 -4.13 19.32 -23.51
N TYR A 370 -3.74 20.04 -22.46
CA TYR A 370 -3.15 21.39 -22.65
C TYR A 370 -1.99 21.78 -21.73
N CYS A 371 -1.44 20.92 -20.90
CA CYS A 371 -0.22 21.25 -20.19
C CYS A 371 0.95 20.39 -20.65
N SER A 372 1.85 20.99 -21.42
CA SER A 372 3.23 20.51 -21.53
C SER A 372 3.79 20.34 -20.12
N PRO A 373 4.70 19.37 -19.86
CA PRO A 373 5.30 19.19 -18.54
C PRO A 373 6.07 20.46 -18.14
N SER A 374 5.33 21.44 -17.65
CA SER A 374 5.88 22.61 -16.99
C SER A 374 5.98 22.27 -15.51
N PRO A 375 7.12 22.52 -14.85
CA PRO A 375 7.26 22.34 -13.41
C PRO A 375 6.34 23.27 -12.61
N ASP A 376 5.66 24.24 -13.27
CA ASP A 376 4.86 25.22 -12.58
C ASP A 376 3.46 24.69 -12.23
N CYS A 377 3.12 24.73 -10.94
CA CYS A 377 1.80 24.36 -10.39
C CYS A 377 0.62 25.14 -10.97
N TYR A 378 0.88 26.17 -11.79
CA TYR A 378 -0.13 26.99 -12.47
C TYR A 378 -0.95 26.27 -13.54
N CYS A 379 -0.58 25.04 -13.90
CA CYS A 379 -1.39 24.20 -14.76
C CYS A 379 -2.64 23.61 -14.10
N SER A 380 -2.87 23.83 -12.80
CA SER A 380 -4.00 23.26 -12.06
C SER A 380 -5.36 23.57 -12.69
N GLN A 381 -5.55 24.75 -13.27
CA GLN A 381 -6.81 25.16 -13.90
C GLN A 381 -7.08 24.48 -15.25
N SER A 382 -6.10 23.82 -15.86
CA SER A 382 -6.25 23.12 -17.14
C SER A 382 -6.32 21.60 -17.00
N TYR A 383 -6.13 21.06 -15.78
CA TYR A 383 -6.23 19.65 -15.47
C TYR A 383 -7.62 19.32 -14.94
N TYR A 384 -8.51 18.89 -15.82
CA TYR A 384 -9.77 18.30 -15.38
C TYR A 384 -9.57 16.87 -14.95
N HIS A 385 -10.08 16.56 -13.76
CA HIS A 385 -10.09 15.22 -13.18
C HIS A 385 -11.50 14.67 -13.24
N GLY A 386 -11.64 13.40 -13.62
CA GLY A 386 -12.90 12.68 -13.53
C GLY A 386 -12.93 11.82 -12.30
N TYR A 387 -13.93 12.02 -11.47
CA TYR A 387 -14.20 11.20 -10.29
C TYR A 387 -15.45 10.36 -10.51
N ALA A 388 -15.33 9.04 -10.42
CA ALA A 388 -16.49 8.15 -10.44
C ALA A 388 -17.43 8.50 -9.28
N LYS A 389 -18.68 8.81 -9.58
CA LYS A 389 -19.68 9.19 -8.58
C LYS A 389 -19.93 8.04 -7.60
N PHE A 390 -19.88 8.31 -6.30
CA PHE A 390 -20.22 7.31 -5.30
C PHE A 390 -21.66 6.79 -5.50
N SER A 391 -22.57 7.62 -5.99
CA SER A 391 -23.93 7.22 -6.32
C SER A 391 -24.02 6.14 -7.41
N SER A 392 -23.07 6.10 -8.35
CA SER A 392 -23.05 5.10 -9.43
C SER A 392 -22.47 3.75 -8.97
N ALA A 393 -21.72 3.73 -7.88
CA ALA A 393 -21.18 2.52 -7.27
C ALA A 393 -22.25 1.68 -6.54
N TRP A 394 -23.43 2.25 -6.31
CA TRP A 394 -24.47 1.65 -5.47
C TRP A 394 -25.50 0.80 -6.22
N ASN A 395 -25.55 0.84 -7.53
CA ASN A 395 -26.60 0.19 -8.36
C ASN A 395 -26.13 -1.12 -8.96
#